data_0ba42463572cd81d58d6c72b3b9d46f9
#
_entry.id   0ba42463572cd81d58d6c72b3b9d46f9
#
_cell.length_a   1.000
_cell.length_b   1.000
_cell.length_c   1.000
_cell.angle_alpha   90.00
_cell.angle_beta   90.00
_cell.angle_gamma   90.00
#
_symmetry.space_group_name_H-M   'P 1'
#
loop_
_entity.id
_entity.type
_entity.pdbx_description
1 polymer ?
#
loop_
_entity_poly.entity_id
_entity_poly.type
_entity_poly.pdbx_seq_one_letter_code
_entity_poly.pdbx_strand_id
1 'polypeptide(L)' 'MDYKLTSVKILRDLYKKFKYKSLADEFTLQKLVNRSMDLYLIDDTFKTQINEWENLKPSGSRLWIKLYIKL' A
#
# COMPACT_ATOMS: atom_id res chain seq x y z
N MET A 1 -11.71 -18.88 11.65
CA MET A 1 -11.43 -18.24 10.37
C MET A 1 -10.15 -18.78 9.81
N ASP A 2 -10.18 -19.24 8.57
CA ASP A 2 -9.00 -19.79 7.92
C ASP A 2 -8.11 -18.69 7.35
N TYR A 3 -6.81 -18.97 7.39
CA TYR A 3 -5.84 -18.07 6.77
C TYR A 3 -5.06 -18.81 5.71
N LYS A 4 -4.77 -18.10 4.64
CA LYS A 4 -3.93 -18.63 3.58
C LYS A 4 -2.59 -17.89 3.61
N LEU A 5 -1.52 -18.64 3.62
CA LEU A 5 -0.19 -18.04 3.50
C LEU A 5 0.08 -17.77 2.02
N THR A 6 0.57 -16.57 1.77
CA THR A 6 0.90 -16.19 0.41
C THR A 6 2.16 -15.34 0.46
N SER A 7 2.85 -15.23 -0.67
CA SER A 7 4.06 -14.43 -0.72
C SER A 7 3.90 -13.29 -1.70
N VAL A 8 4.46 -12.15 -1.34
CA VAL A 8 4.36 -10.93 -2.13
C VAL A 8 5.71 -10.26 -2.13
N LYS A 9 6.11 -9.73 -3.28
CA LYS A 9 7.31 -8.92 -3.37
C LYS A 9 6.95 -7.48 -3.03
N ILE A 10 7.69 -6.89 -2.12
CA ILE A 10 7.44 -5.53 -1.68
C ILE A 10 8.67 -4.70 -1.95
N LEU A 11 8.46 -3.47 -2.42
CA LEU A 11 9.56 -2.54 -2.63
C LEU A 11 10.31 -2.36 -1.31
N ARG A 12 11.63 -2.56 -1.35
CA ARG A 12 12.40 -2.59 -0.12
C ARG A 12 12.30 -1.34 0.73
N ASP A 13 12.49 -0.19 0.10
CA ASP A 13 12.45 1.06 0.85
C ASP A 13 11.06 1.37 1.37
N LEU A 14 10.05 1.02 0.60
CA LEU A 14 8.67 1.19 1.03
C LEU A 14 8.38 0.33 2.25
N TYR A 15 8.86 -0.91 2.21
CA TYR A 15 8.66 -1.83 3.33
C TYR A 15 9.32 -1.30 4.61
N LYS A 16 10.53 -0.76 4.48
CA LYS A 16 11.21 -0.20 5.64
C LYS A 16 10.42 0.94 6.26
N LYS A 17 9.92 1.83 5.42
CA LYS A 17 9.11 2.95 5.89
C LYS A 17 7.82 2.46 6.55
N PHE A 18 7.20 1.47 5.94
CA PHE A 18 5.99 0.90 6.52
C PHE A 18 6.28 0.26 7.87
N LYS A 19 7.37 -0.51 7.98
CA LYS A 19 7.71 -1.16 9.24
C LYS A 19 7.91 -0.15 10.35
N TYR A 20 8.62 0.91 10.04
CA TYR A 20 8.86 1.96 11.02
C TYR A 20 7.54 2.54 11.53
N LYS A 21 6.67 2.90 10.59
CA LYS A 21 5.40 3.50 10.94
C LYS A 21 4.48 2.51 11.64
N SER A 22 4.49 1.27 11.21
CA SER A 22 3.59 0.26 11.76
C SER A 22 3.92 -0.05 13.22
N LEU A 23 5.18 0.04 13.60
CA LEU A 23 5.56 -0.18 14.99
C LEU A 23 5.00 0.95 15.87
N ALA A 24 5.07 2.17 15.38
CA ALA A 24 4.54 3.32 16.12
C ALA A 24 3.03 3.23 16.26
N ASP A 25 2.34 2.75 15.23
CA ASP A 25 0.90 2.69 15.21
C ASP A 25 0.34 1.36 15.72
N GLU A 26 1.22 0.41 16.08
CA GLU A 26 0.82 -0.93 16.48
C GLU A 26 -0.05 -1.59 15.42
N PHE A 27 0.33 -1.38 14.16
CA PHE A 27 -0.42 -1.87 13.02
C PHE A 27 0.45 -2.85 12.25
N THR A 28 -0.10 -4.02 11.90
CA THR A 28 0.69 -5.07 11.25
C THR A 28 0.45 -5.12 9.75
N LEU A 29 1.40 -5.73 9.05
CA LEU A 29 1.26 -5.94 7.61
C LEU A 29 0.04 -6.81 7.31
N GLN A 30 -0.20 -7.80 8.15
CA GLN A 30 -1.35 -8.67 7.97
C GLN A 30 -2.65 -7.88 8.03
N LYS A 31 -2.76 -6.96 8.98
CA LYS A 31 -3.93 -6.10 9.06
C LYS A 31 -4.07 -5.24 7.82
N LEU A 32 -2.97 -4.67 7.37
CA LEU A 32 -3.00 -3.83 6.17
C LEU A 32 -3.51 -4.61 4.97
N VAL A 33 -2.95 -5.80 4.74
CA VAL A 33 -3.31 -6.61 3.59
C VAL A 33 -4.78 -7.01 3.64
N ASN A 34 -5.20 -7.57 4.76
CA ASN A 34 -6.59 -8.05 4.87
C ASN A 34 -7.59 -6.92 4.76
N ARG A 35 -7.33 -5.81 5.43
CA ARG A 35 -8.25 -4.69 5.39
C ARG A 35 -8.27 -4.02 4.02
N SER A 36 -7.13 -3.96 3.35
CA SER A 36 -7.07 -3.39 2.02
C SER A 36 -7.84 -4.24 1.02
N MET A 37 -7.72 -5.55 1.13
CA MET A 37 -8.46 -6.44 0.25
C MET A 37 -9.96 -6.30 0.48
N ASP A 38 -10.37 -6.21 1.72
CA ASP A 38 -11.78 -6.03 2.05
C ASP A 38 -12.31 -4.72 1.47
N LEU A 39 -11.58 -3.63 1.68
CA LEU A 39 -11.97 -2.33 1.14
C LEU A 39 -12.02 -2.33 -0.38
N TYR A 40 -11.09 -3.01 -1.01
CA TYR A 40 -11.07 -3.10 -2.46
C TYR A 40 -12.37 -3.72 -2.99
N LEU A 41 -12.91 -4.66 -2.25
CA LEU A 41 -14.13 -5.36 -2.68
C LEU A 41 -15.41 -4.56 -2.42
N ILE A 42 -15.44 -3.76 -1.37
CA ILE A 42 -16.69 -3.13 -0.94
C ILE A 42 -16.71 -1.61 -1.12
N ASP A 43 -15.57 -0.97 -1.33
CA ASP A 43 -15.49 0.49 -1.41
C ASP A 43 -14.96 0.90 -2.76
N ASP A 44 -15.85 1.39 -3.64
CA ASP A 44 -15.48 1.78 -4.98
C ASP A 44 -14.48 2.92 -5.01
N THR A 45 -14.54 3.81 -4.06
CA THR A 45 -13.60 4.92 -3.97
C THR A 45 -12.20 4.40 -3.71
N PHE A 46 -12.07 3.49 -2.75
CA PHE A 46 -10.77 2.89 -2.44
C PHE A 46 -10.25 2.10 -3.62
N LYS A 47 -11.11 1.31 -4.25
CA LYS A 47 -10.74 0.52 -5.42
C LYS A 47 -10.20 1.40 -6.53
N THR A 48 -10.89 2.50 -6.81
CA THR A 48 -10.47 3.43 -7.83
C THR A 48 -9.12 4.05 -7.49
N GLN A 49 -8.95 4.47 -6.25
CA GLN A 49 -7.68 5.03 -5.80
C GLN A 49 -6.52 4.06 -6.00
N ILE A 50 -6.73 2.80 -5.63
CA ILE A 50 -5.69 1.80 -5.74
C ILE A 50 -5.38 1.49 -7.20
N ASN A 51 -6.40 1.36 -8.04
CA ASN A 51 -6.22 1.08 -9.45
C ASN A 51 -5.49 2.20 -10.18
N GLU A 52 -5.74 3.43 -9.76
CA GLU A 52 -5.13 4.60 -10.38
C GLU A 52 -3.86 5.04 -9.69
N TRP A 53 -3.45 4.33 -8.66
CA TRP A 53 -2.25 4.66 -7.90
C TRP A 53 -1.05 4.16 -8.66
N GLU A 54 -0.48 5.03 -9.45
CA GLU A 54 0.61 4.66 -10.32
C GLU A 54 1.86 5.46 -10.00
N ASN A 55 2.94 5.08 -10.67
CA ASN A 55 4.19 5.81 -10.54
C ASN A 55 4.76 5.79 -9.13
N LEU A 56 4.50 4.70 -8.42
CA LEU A 56 5.08 4.50 -7.11
C LEU A 56 6.58 4.31 -7.29
N LYS A 57 7.37 5.20 -6.71
CA LYS A 57 8.82 5.07 -6.78
C LYS A 57 9.30 3.93 -5.87
N PRO A 58 10.40 3.30 -6.22
CA PRO A 58 10.96 2.24 -5.38
C PRO A 58 11.18 2.67 -3.94
N SER A 59 11.44 3.96 -3.71
CA SER A 59 11.63 4.50 -2.37
C SER A 59 10.31 4.76 -1.64
N GLY A 60 9.19 4.60 -2.33
CA GLY A 60 7.89 4.90 -1.76
C GLY A 60 7.51 6.35 -1.87
N SER A 61 8.25 7.13 -2.64
CA SER A 61 7.97 8.54 -2.81
C SER A 61 7.21 8.78 -4.12
N ARG A 62 6.26 9.71 -4.08
CA ARG A 62 5.47 10.07 -5.25
C ARG A 62 5.71 11.50 -5.69
N LEU A 63 6.68 12.15 -5.09
CA LEU A 63 6.87 13.56 -5.35
C LEU A 63 7.07 13.88 -6.83
N TRP A 64 7.93 13.13 -7.48
CA TRP A 64 8.21 13.37 -8.88
C TRP A 64 6.98 13.16 -9.75
N ILE A 65 6.09 12.29 -9.34
CA ILE A 65 4.86 12.03 -10.09
C ILE A 65 3.95 13.23 -10.08
N LYS A 66 3.81 13.86 -8.94
CA LYS A 66 2.98 15.05 -8.85
C LYS A 66 3.48 16.14 -9.78
N LEU A 67 4.78 16.33 -9.83
CA LEU A 67 5.37 17.31 -10.71
C LEU A 67 5.11 16.96 -12.17
N TYR A 68 5.25 15.71 -12.48
CA TYR A 68 5.08 15.23 -13.83
C TYR A 68 3.64 15.38 -14.32
N ILE A 69 2.71 14.98 -13.48
CA ILE A 69 1.30 14.99 -13.86
C ILE A 69 0.75 16.37 -14.02
N LYS A 70 1.26 17.30 -13.28
CA LYS A 70 0.78 18.66 -13.36
C LYS A 70 1.17 19.37 -14.65
N LEU A 71 2.03 18.75 -15.37
CA LEU A 71 2.37 19.29 -16.68
C LEU A 71 1.25 19.02 -17.65
#